data_d153815a0e7c360bfea29aaa7b89c27a
#
_entry.id   d153815a0e7c360bfea29aaa7b89c27a
#
_cell.length_a   1.000
_cell.length_b   1.000
_cell.length_c   1.000
_cell.angle_alpha   90.00
_cell.angle_beta   90.00
_cell.angle_gamma   90.00
#
_symmetry.space_group_name_H-M   'P 1'
#
loop_
_entity.id
_entity.type
_entity.pdbx_description
1 polymer ?
#
loop_
_entity_poly.entity_id
_entity_poly.type
_entity_poly.pdbx_seq_one_letter_code
_entity_poly.pdbx_strand_id
1 'polypeptide(L)'
;MDSNNKRIAKNTMMLYVRMLFIMVVTLYTSRIILNILGVEDYGIYTVIGGIVALFSVFSSSLSAAISRFITYELGKGDEGDLKKIFSTAVIIQIALAIFICLLMEIGGVWFLNNRMNIPVERIGAANWVLQSSIFTFMVNLVSVPYNAAIIAHERMKAFAFISILDVILKLLAVFTLYFGEVDKLIIYALQLSVIALITRLVYGFYCNKKIKECRFVFIYDRKIFKQMVQFAGWNIIGASSGILRDQGVNVLLNIFGSPVINAARGIAMQVYAAASSFAGSFITALNPQITKSFASNDRAYSMKLVFQGARFSFYLMLILSLPILMETHSVLSLWLGVIPENSVTFVRLMLICVMTESISFTMVTLMLATGKIRNYQIIVGGCQMLNFPLSYIALKLGYPPEVTLIIAIVIAFCCLLLRLYMLHNMVGLSVISFFRNVFLNIFSVGVFSFLLPFFLLQIMGDSWGRFWIISFICLLSTLCSIFFVGCSQNERIFILEKVQKFKFKIFFNEDK
;
A
#
# COMPACT_ATOMS: atom_id res chain seq x y z
N MET A 1 28.61 -6.12 17.81
CA MET A 1 27.18 -6.37 17.52
C MET A 1 26.24 -5.20 17.88
N ASP A 2 26.56 -4.42 18.91
CA ASP A 2 25.66 -3.34 19.37
C ASP A 2 25.46 -2.12 18.44
N SER A 3 26.47 -1.70 17.69
CA SER A 3 26.38 -0.50 16.84
C SER A 3 25.46 -0.69 15.62
N ASN A 4 25.51 -1.86 14.99
CA ASN A 4 24.65 -2.20 13.86
C ASN A 4 23.19 -2.35 14.28
N ASN A 5 22.92 -3.00 15.41
CA ASN A 5 21.56 -3.16 15.93
C ASN A 5 20.95 -1.83 16.34
N LYS A 6 21.71 -0.93 16.98
CA LYS A 6 21.27 0.45 17.29
C LYS A 6 20.98 1.26 16.03
N ARG A 7 21.80 1.12 14.97
CA ARG A 7 21.60 1.80 13.68
C ARG A 7 20.33 1.31 13.00
N ILE A 8 20.13 -0.01 12.93
CA ILE A 8 18.93 -0.63 12.36
C ILE A 8 17.69 -0.17 13.13
N ALA A 9 17.68 -0.26 14.46
CA ALA A 9 16.55 0.17 15.28
C ALA A 9 16.20 1.65 15.07
N LYS A 10 17.22 2.53 15.03
CA LYS A 10 17.02 3.97 14.77
C LYS A 10 16.45 4.26 13.38
N ASN A 11 16.96 3.57 12.36
CA ASN A 11 16.46 3.71 10.98
C ASN A 11 15.02 3.23 10.86
N THR A 12 14.70 2.09 11.48
CA THR A 12 13.35 1.53 11.52
C THR A 12 12.38 2.49 12.21
N MET A 13 12.75 3.00 13.40
CA MET A 13 11.91 3.97 14.11
C MET A 13 11.64 5.23 13.29
N MET A 14 12.65 5.76 12.60
CA MET A 14 12.45 6.92 11.70
C MET A 14 11.49 6.63 10.55
N LEU A 15 11.55 5.43 9.97
CA LEU A 15 10.64 5.03 8.91
C LEU A 15 9.20 4.88 9.41
N TYR A 16 8.99 4.40 10.64
CA TYR A 16 7.65 4.35 11.25
C TYR A 16 7.08 5.74 11.52
N VAL A 17 7.87 6.63 12.14
CA VAL A 17 7.45 8.02 12.40
C VAL A 17 7.09 8.71 11.08
N ARG A 18 7.94 8.57 10.06
CA ARG A 18 7.66 9.05 8.70
C ARG A 18 6.35 8.50 8.15
N MET A 19 6.13 7.18 8.26
CA MET A 19 4.94 6.52 7.74
C MET A 19 3.66 7.05 8.41
N LEU A 20 3.66 7.14 9.74
CA LEU A 20 2.51 7.67 10.48
C LEU A 20 2.25 9.13 10.13
N PHE A 21 3.30 9.96 10.04
CA PHE A 21 3.17 11.36 9.64
C PHE A 21 2.56 11.50 8.24
N ILE A 22 3.12 10.78 7.26
CA ILE A 22 2.62 10.77 5.88
C ILE A 22 1.16 10.32 5.83
N MET A 23 0.81 9.26 6.57
CA MET A 23 -0.56 8.73 6.61
C MET A 23 -1.55 9.78 7.15
N VAL A 24 -1.26 10.39 8.30
CA VAL A 24 -2.13 11.41 8.91
C VAL A 24 -2.29 12.62 8.00
N VAL A 25 -1.18 13.13 7.44
CA VAL A 25 -1.23 14.30 6.55
C VAL A 25 -1.96 13.97 5.26
N THR A 26 -1.77 12.78 4.67
CA THR A 26 -2.47 12.36 3.44
C THR A 26 -3.98 12.24 3.67
N LEU A 27 -4.40 11.63 4.79
CA LEU A 27 -5.82 11.53 5.14
C LEU A 27 -6.45 12.91 5.36
N TYR A 28 -5.74 13.83 6.01
CA TYR A 28 -6.19 15.21 6.19
C TYR A 28 -6.26 15.97 4.87
N THR A 29 -5.25 15.83 4.03
CA THR A 29 -5.17 16.47 2.71
C THR A 29 -6.32 16.01 1.80
N SER A 30 -6.64 14.71 1.79
CA SER A 30 -7.74 14.18 0.96
C SER A 30 -9.11 14.72 1.35
N ARG A 31 -9.36 14.96 2.65
CA ARG A 31 -10.56 15.66 3.12
C ARG A 31 -10.68 17.06 2.51
N ILE A 32 -9.58 17.82 2.59
CA ILE A 32 -9.57 19.21 2.10
C ILE A 32 -9.76 19.24 0.58
N ILE A 33 -9.05 18.36 -0.15
CA ILE A 33 -9.18 18.24 -1.61
C ILE A 33 -10.62 17.93 -2.00
N LEU A 34 -11.24 16.92 -1.36
CA LEU A 34 -12.62 16.54 -1.66
C LEU A 34 -13.59 17.70 -1.42
N ASN A 35 -13.40 18.47 -0.35
CA ASN A 35 -14.24 19.62 -0.05
C ASN A 35 -14.06 20.80 -1.02
N ILE A 36 -12.82 21.02 -1.51
CA ILE A 36 -12.49 22.12 -2.42
C ILE A 36 -12.88 21.80 -3.87
N LEU A 37 -12.55 20.60 -4.33
CA LEU A 37 -12.83 20.17 -5.71
C LEU A 37 -14.28 19.71 -5.89
N GLY A 38 -14.90 19.21 -4.83
CA GLY A 38 -16.17 18.49 -4.92
C GLY A 38 -15.97 17.03 -5.35
N VAL A 39 -17.05 16.27 -5.28
CA VAL A 39 -17.01 14.80 -5.48
C VAL A 39 -16.65 14.44 -6.92
N GLU A 40 -17.20 15.17 -7.89
CA GLU A 40 -17.03 14.90 -9.31
C GLU A 40 -15.59 15.11 -9.77
N ASP A 41 -15.02 16.29 -9.49
CA ASP A 41 -13.64 16.63 -9.85
C ASP A 41 -12.62 15.76 -9.11
N TYR A 42 -12.90 15.43 -7.84
CA TYR A 42 -12.08 14.46 -7.09
C TYR A 42 -12.10 13.08 -7.75
N GLY A 43 -13.27 12.65 -8.26
CA GLY A 43 -13.41 11.42 -9.01
C GLY A 43 -12.63 11.42 -10.32
N ILE A 44 -12.71 12.52 -11.10
CA ILE A 44 -11.94 12.72 -12.33
C ILE A 44 -10.43 12.64 -12.04
N TYR A 45 -9.97 13.35 -11.02
CA TYR A 45 -8.55 13.30 -10.57
C TYR A 45 -8.11 11.88 -10.21
N THR A 46 -8.95 11.14 -9.45
CA THR A 46 -8.62 9.80 -8.97
C THR A 46 -8.52 8.80 -10.11
N VAL A 47 -9.43 8.84 -11.08
CA VAL A 47 -9.40 7.88 -12.20
C VAL A 47 -8.27 8.16 -13.17
N ILE A 48 -8.00 9.44 -13.48
CA ILE A 48 -6.89 9.82 -14.38
C ILE A 48 -5.54 9.48 -13.73
N GLY A 49 -5.38 9.79 -12.44
CA GLY A 49 -4.21 9.37 -11.65
C GLY A 49 -4.05 7.85 -11.64
N GLY A 50 -5.15 7.09 -11.59
CA GLY A 50 -5.18 5.63 -11.69
C GLY A 50 -4.67 5.10 -13.03
N ILE A 51 -5.04 5.73 -14.15
CA ILE A 51 -4.54 5.35 -15.49
C ILE A 51 -3.01 5.50 -15.55
N VAL A 52 -2.49 6.64 -15.09
CA VAL A 52 -1.04 6.87 -15.05
C VAL A 52 -0.34 5.90 -14.08
N ALA A 53 -0.98 5.58 -12.96
CA ALA A 53 -0.46 4.63 -11.98
C ALA A 53 -0.37 3.19 -12.50
N LEU A 54 -1.08 2.80 -13.57
CA LEU A 54 -0.88 1.51 -14.23
C LEU A 54 0.58 1.30 -14.66
N PHE A 55 1.26 2.37 -15.04
CA PHE A 55 2.66 2.31 -15.45
C PHE A 55 3.66 2.26 -14.28
N SER A 56 3.20 2.38 -13.05
CA SER A 56 4.05 2.29 -11.85
C SER A 56 4.71 0.91 -11.68
N VAL A 57 4.19 -0.12 -12.35
CA VAL A 57 4.83 -1.45 -12.44
C VAL A 57 6.25 -1.37 -12.97
N PHE A 58 6.47 -0.53 -13.99
CA PHE A 58 7.80 -0.33 -14.57
C PHE A 58 8.74 0.38 -13.57
N SER A 59 8.23 1.42 -12.91
CA SER A 59 8.97 2.17 -11.88
C SER A 59 9.40 1.28 -10.72
N SER A 60 8.48 0.51 -10.14
CA SER A 60 8.75 -0.35 -8.98
C SER A 60 9.73 -1.48 -9.33
N SER A 61 9.56 -2.10 -10.50
CA SER A 61 10.41 -3.20 -10.95
C SER A 61 11.85 -2.75 -11.22
N LEU A 62 12.02 -1.59 -11.87
CA LEU A 62 13.33 -1.00 -12.11
C LEU A 62 13.97 -0.47 -10.82
N SER A 63 13.19 0.12 -9.90
CA SER A 63 13.69 0.55 -8.59
C SER A 63 14.32 -0.60 -7.82
N ALA A 64 13.65 -1.75 -7.78
CA ALA A 64 14.18 -2.97 -7.15
C ALA A 64 15.49 -3.45 -7.81
N ALA A 65 15.55 -3.42 -9.15
CA ALA A 65 16.75 -3.77 -9.91
C ALA A 65 17.90 -2.82 -9.56
N ILE A 66 17.68 -1.51 -9.68
CA ILE A 66 18.70 -0.48 -9.44
C ILE A 66 19.24 -0.59 -8.00
N SER A 67 18.34 -0.66 -7.02
CA SER A 67 18.73 -0.79 -5.61
C SER A 67 19.60 -2.03 -5.37
N ARG A 68 19.24 -3.17 -5.97
CA ARG A 68 20.03 -4.40 -5.88
C ARG A 68 21.41 -4.25 -6.49
N PHE A 69 21.51 -3.69 -7.71
CA PHE A 69 22.80 -3.54 -8.39
C PHE A 69 23.74 -2.58 -7.63
N ILE A 70 23.21 -1.44 -7.17
CA ILE A 70 24.01 -0.48 -6.37
C ILE A 70 24.47 -1.14 -5.05
N THR A 71 23.54 -1.81 -4.31
CA THR A 71 23.88 -2.44 -3.03
C THR A 71 24.90 -3.56 -3.20
N TYR A 72 24.79 -4.35 -4.28
CA TYR A 72 25.74 -5.43 -4.58
C TYR A 72 27.14 -4.91 -4.86
N GLU A 73 27.25 -3.85 -5.66
CA GLU A 73 28.53 -3.25 -6.02
C GLU A 73 29.18 -2.50 -4.84
N LEU A 74 28.37 -1.84 -4.00
CA LEU A 74 28.84 -1.29 -2.71
C LEU A 74 29.49 -2.36 -1.83
N GLY A 75 28.93 -3.58 -1.84
CA GLY A 75 29.48 -4.71 -1.10
C GLY A 75 30.84 -5.19 -1.63
N LYS A 76 31.13 -4.99 -2.92
CA LYS A 76 32.43 -5.29 -3.53
C LYS A 76 33.48 -4.21 -3.29
N GLY A 77 33.09 -2.99 -2.92
CA GLY A 77 34.01 -1.86 -2.73
C GLY A 77 34.56 -1.22 -4.00
N ASP A 78 34.02 -1.55 -5.19
CA ASP A 78 34.43 -0.98 -6.46
C ASP A 78 33.63 0.26 -6.82
N GLU A 79 34.20 1.45 -6.56
CA GLU A 79 33.57 2.75 -6.88
C GLU A 79 33.44 3.02 -8.39
N GLY A 80 34.26 2.39 -9.24
CA GLY A 80 34.25 2.59 -10.68
C GLY A 80 32.97 2.09 -11.34
N ASP A 81 32.48 0.93 -10.92
CA ASP A 81 31.28 0.31 -11.47
C ASP A 81 30.00 0.96 -10.92
N LEU A 82 30.03 1.55 -9.71
CA LEU A 82 28.90 2.29 -9.17
C LEU A 82 28.47 3.46 -10.05
N LYS A 83 29.41 4.25 -10.60
CA LYS A 83 29.11 5.34 -11.54
C LYS A 83 28.50 4.84 -12.83
N LYS A 84 29.01 3.72 -13.39
CA LYS A 84 28.47 3.10 -14.60
C LYS A 84 27.04 2.59 -14.35
N ILE A 85 26.80 1.92 -13.21
CA ILE A 85 25.48 1.41 -12.81
C ILE A 85 24.50 2.57 -12.67
N PHE A 86 24.86 3.63 -11.93
CA PHE A 86 24.01 4.79 -11.73
C PHE A 86 23.69 5.51 -13.06
N SER A 87 24.69 5.77 -13.88
CA SER A 87 24.51 6.44 -15.19
C SER A 87 23.67 5.61 -16.14
N THR A 88 23.92 4.29 -16.23
CA THR A 88 23.09 3.37 -17.03
C THR A 88 21.66 3.35 -16.52
N ALA A 89 21.44 3.34 -15.19
CA ALA A 89 20.10 3.39 -14.59
C ALA A 89 19.34 4.68 -14.94
N VAL A 90 20.01 5.84 -14.90
CA VAL A 90 19.41 7.12 -15.32
C VAL A 90 19.02 7.09 -16.80
N ILE A 91 19.88 6.57 -17.68
CA ILE A 91 19.58 6.43 -19.11
C ILE A 91 18.35 5.53 -19.33
N ILE A 92 18.28 4.38 -18.65
CA ILE A 92 17.13 3.48 -18.73
C ILE A 92 15.84 4.21 -18.30
N GLN A 93 15.88 4.97 -17.19
CA GLN A 93 14.70 5.67 -16.69
C GLN A 93 14.24 6.80 -17.61
N ILE A 94 15.18 7.55 -18.22
CA ILE A 94 14.85 8.58 -19.21
C ILE A 94 14.23 7.95 -20.46
N ALA A 95 14.83 6.89 -20.99
CA ALA A 95 14.29 6.19 -22.16
C ALA A 95 12.88 5.63 -21.87
N LEU A 96 12.67 5.04 -20.70
CA LEU A 96 11.36 4.55 -20.26
C LEU A 96 10.36 5.69 -20.08
N ALA A 97 10.77 6.82 -19.50
CA ALA A 97 9.91 7.98 -19.32
C ALA A 97 9.40 8.52 -20.66
N ILE A 98 10.30 8.64 -21.65
CA ILE A 98 9.94 9.06 -23.02
C ILE A 98 8.99 8.03 -23.66
N PHE A 99 9.28 6.74 -23.53
CA PHE A 99 8.44 5.68 -24.10
C PHE A 99 7.03 5.71 -23.51
N ILE A 100 6.89 5.81 -22.17
CA ILE A 100 5.58 5.88 -21.50
C ILE A 100 4.86 7.18 -21.84
N CYS A 101 5.58 8.31 -21.94
CA CYS A 101 5.00 9.58 -22.39
C CYS A 101 4.35 9.42 -23.76
N LEU A 102 5.05 8.86 -24.74
CA LEU A 102 4.50 8.63 -26.08
C LEU A 102 3.28 7.70 -26.07
N LEU A 103 3.32 6.63 -25.27
CA LEU A 103 2.17 5.74 -25.12
C LEU A 103 0.96 6.46 -24.52
N MET A 104 1.18 7.32 -23.52
CA MET A 104 0.11 8.06 -22.86
C MET A 104 -0.44 9.19 -23.71
N GLU A 105 0.40 9.88 -24.49
CA GLU A 105 -0.06 10.91 -25.43
C GLU A 105 -0.93 10.33 -26.55
N ILE A 106 -0.54 9.17 -27.10
CA ILE A 106 -1.30 8.54 -28.18
C ILE A 106 -2.50 7.78 -27.62
N GLY A 107 -2.27 6.87 -26.67
CA GLY A 107 -3.30 5.97 -26.16
C GLY A 107 -4.13 6.58 -25.03
N GLY A 108 -3.49 7.28 -24.09
CA GLY A 108 -4.15 7.85 -22.91
C GLY A 108 -5.08 9.00 -23.27
N VAL A 109 -4.62 9.93 -24.12
CA VAL A 109 -5.46 11.05 -24.60
C VAL A 109 -6.64 10.54 -25.41
N TRP A 110 -6.40 9.58 -26.33
CA TRP A 110 -7.51 8.96 -27.07
C TRP A 110 -8.50 8.26 -26.15
N PHE A 111 -8.03 7.51 -25.16
CA PHE A 111 -8.87 6.77 -24.25
C PHE A 111 -9.70 7.69 -23.36
N LEU A 112 -9.09 8.76 -22.82
CA LEU A 112 -9.78 9.76 -22.01
C LEU A 112 -10.92 10.42 -22.79
N ASN A 113 -10.68 10.85 -24.01
CA ASN A 113 -11.64 11.63 -24.78
C ASN A 113 -12.75 10.77 -25.44
N ASN A 114 -12.54 9.44 -25.63
CA ASN A 114 -13.46 8.61 -26.39
C ASN A 114 -14.13 7.48 -25.57
N ARG A 115 -13.56 7.11 -24.42
CA ARG A 115 -14.01 5.92 -23.68
C ARG A 115 -14.36 6.19 -22.22
N MET A 116 -13.88 7.29 -21.67
CA MET A 116 -14.17 7.61 -20.27
C MET A 116 -15.49 8.37 -20.15
N ASN A 117 -16.22 8.07 -19.08
CA ASN A 117 -17.43 8.78 -18.73
C ASN A 117 -17.08 10.03 -17.90
N ILE A 118 -16.83 11.14 -18.62
CA ILE A 118 -16.50 12.44 -18.03
C ILE A 118 -17.49 13.46 -18.61
N PRO A 119 -18.06 14.35 -17.79
CA PRO A 119 -18.93 15.41 -18.27
C PRO A 119 -18.25 16.28 -19.33
N VAL A 120 -18.98 16.62 -20.37
CA VAL A 120 -18.43 17.36 -21.54
C VAL A 120 -17.75 18.66 -21.11
N GLU A 121 -18.34 19.36 -20.13
CA GLU A 121 -17.82 20.60 -19.58
C GLU A 121 -16.48 20.43 -18.86
N ARG A 122 -16.19 19.22 -18.35
CA ARG A 122 -14.96 18.89 -17.58
C ARG A 122 -13.88 18.20 -18.41
N ILE A 123 -14.13 17.85 -19.70
CA ILE A 123 -13.15 17.18 -20.58
C ILE A 123 -11.85 18.01 -20.72
N GLY A 124 -11.98 19.34 -20.85
CA GLY A 124 -10.82 20.24 -20.92
C GLY A 124 -9.95 20.16 -19.66
N ALA A 125 -10.55 20.26 -18.48
CA ALA A 125 -9.87 20.11 -17.20
C ALA A 125 -9.26 18.71 -17.05
N ALA A 126 -9.97 17.65 -17.43
CA ALA A 126 -9.48 16.28 -17.40
C ALA A 126 -8.21 16.07 -18.28
N ASN A 127 -8.17 16.67 -19.46
CA ASN A 127 -6.96 16.65 -20.28
C ASN A 127 -5.76 17.36 -19.60
N TRP A 128 -5.98 18.50 -18.94
CA TRP A 128 -4.92 19.17 -18.15
C TRP A 128 -4.44 18.29 -16.98
N VAL A 129 -5.36 17.58 -16.31
CA VAL A 129 -5.00 16.61 -15.26
C VAL A 129 -4.17 15.47 -15.85
N LEU A 130 -4.53 14.94 -17.03
CA LEU A 130 -3.78 13.87 -17.67
C LEU A 130 -2.37 14.32 -18.02
N GLN A 131 -2.20 15.47 -18.67
CA GLN A 131 -0.90 16.04 -19.05
C GLN A 131 0.00 16.27 -17.82
N SER A 132 -0.56 16.90 -16.78
CA SER A 132 0.13 17.11 -15.51
C SER A 132 0.53 15.80 -14.84
N SER A 133 -0.32 14.78 -14.91
CA SER A 133 -0.06 13.45 -14.34
C SER A 133 1.04 12.71 -15.10
N ILE A 134 1.05 12.80 -16.44
CA ILE A 134 2.13 12.25 -17.29
C ILE A 134 3.46 12.91 -16.94
N PHE A 135 3.50 14.25 -16.89
CA PHE A 135 4.70 14.98 -16.51
C PHE A 135 5.22 14.60 -15.12
N THR A 136 4.31 14.58 -14.13
CA THR A 136 4.63 14.16 -12.75
C THR A 136 5.23 12.75 -12.72
N PHE A 137 4.65 11.83 -13.48
CA PHE A 137 5.12 10.45 -13.56
C PHE A 137 6.52 10.36 -14.20
N MET A 138 6.78 11.10 -15.29
CA MET A 138 8.09 11.17 -15.91
C MET A 138 9.16 11.68 -14.94
N VAL A 139 8.88 12.76 -14.22
CA VAL A 139 9.77 13.33 -13.19
C VAL A 139 10.05 12.32 -12.10
N ASN A 140 9.03 11.59 -11.64
CA ASN A 140 9.18 10.54 -10.64
C ASN A 140 10.02 9.36 -11.14
N LEU A 141 9.86 8.92 -12.40
CA LEU A 141 10.71 7.90 -13.01
C LEU A 141 12.19 8.29 -13.00
N VAL A 142 12.51 9.51 -13.42
CA VAL A 142 13.89 10.03 -13.41
C VAL A 142 14.45 10.17 -12.00
N SER A 143 13.59 10.21 -10.97
CA SER A 143 13.98 10.27 -9.57
C SER A 143 14.36 8.92 -8.97
N VAL A 144 13.91 7.81 -9.58
CA VAL A 144 14.12 6.43 -9.06
C VAL A 144 15.59 6.10 -8.78
N PRO A 145 16.57 6.36 -9.67
CA PRO A 145 17.97 6.04 -9.41
C PRO A 145 18.54 6.76 -8.18
N TYR A 146 18.15 8.03 -7.99
CA TYR A 146 18.58 8.83 -6.84
C TYR A 146 18.01 8.30 -5.53
N ASN A 147 16.75 7.91 -5.54
CA ASN A 147 16.09 7.31 -4.39
C ASN A 147 16.71 5.95 -4.04
N ALA A 148 16.94 5.10 -5.04
CA ALA A 148 17.60 3.81 -4.89
C ALA A 148 19.03 3.96 -4.31
N ALA A 149 19.80 4.96 -4.73
CA ALA A 149 21.11 5.26 -4.19
C ALA A 149 21.08 5.68 -2.72
N ILE A 150 20.12 6.54 -2.32
CA ILE A 150 19.93 6.93 -0.91
C ILE A 150 19.63 5.71 -0.04
N ILE A 151 18.77 4.82 -0.50
CA ILE A 151 18.40 3.59 0.23
C ILE A 151 19.58 2.63 0.30
N ALA A 152 20.29 2.40 -0.81
CA ALA A 152 21.46 1.52 -0.86
C ALA A 152 22.58 1.97 0.08
N HIS A 153 22.80 3.28 0.21
CA HIS A 153 23.73 3.87 1.19
C HIS A 153 23.16 3.99 2.60
N GLU A 154 22.02 3.40 2.90
CA GLU A 154 21.33 3.44 4.20
C GLU A 154 21.10 4.86 4.76
N ARG A 155 20.99 5.87 3.90
CA ARG A 155 20.77 7.26 4.33
C ARG A 155 19.27 7.52 4.61
N MET A 156 18.68 6.70 5.48
CA MET A 156 17.24 6.70 5.78
C MET A 156 16.73 8.03 6.33
N LYS A 157 17.59 8.83 7.01
CA LYS A 157 17.22 10.19 7.44
C LYS A 157 16.89 11.09 6.25
N ALA A 158 17.74 11.12 5.22
CA ALA A 158 17.52 11.94 4.04
C ALA A 158 16.25 11.50 3.30
N PHE A 159 16.06 10.19 3.15
CA PHE A 159 14.87 9.61 2.57
C PHE A 159 13.60 10.04 3.32
N ALA A 160 13.62 9.98 4.65
CA ALA A 160 12.48 10.38 5.47
C ALA A 160 12.19 11.89 5.34
N PHE A 161 13.20 12.75 5.45
CA PHE A 161 13.00 14.20 5.33
C PHE A 161 12.50 14.65 3.96
N ILE A 162 13.03 14.09 2.86
CA ILE A 162 12.57 14.45 1.52
C ILE A 162 11.13 13.98 1.31
N SER A 163 10.77 12.78 1.80
CA SER A 163 9.39 12.31 1.73
C SER A 163 8.40 13.14 2.56
N ILE A 164 8.83 13.62 3.75
CA ILE A 164 8.03 14.52 4.59
C ILE A 164 7.87 15.88 3.90
N LEU A 165 8.94 16.41 3.28
CA LEU A 165 8.89 17.65 2.52
C LEU A 165 7.88 17.55 1.36
N ASP A 166 7.87 16.45 0.59
CA ASP A 166 6.92 16.21 -0.50
C ASP A 166 5.46 16.29 0.00
N VAL A 167 5.18 15.62 1.13
CA VAL A 167 3.82 15.61 1.70
C VAL A 167 3.41 16.97 2.27
N ILE A 168 4.34 17.69 2.89
CA ILE A 168 4.07 19.07 3.36
C ILE A 168 3.79 20.01 2.19
N LEU A 169 4.58 19.92 1.11
CA LEU A 169 4.35 20.73 -0.09
C LEU A 169 2.98 20.43 -0.71
N LYS A 170 2.55 19.16 -0.75
CA LYS A 170 1.21 18.77 -1.20
C LYS A 170 0.11 19.33 -0.31
N LEU A 171 0.30 19.33 1.00
CA LEU A 171 -0.64 19.95 1.94
C LEU A 171 -0.74 21.47 1.72
N LEU A 172 0.40 22.15 1.56
CA LEU A 172 0.43 23.58 1.27
C LEU A 172 -0.26 23.91 -0.06
N ALA A 173 -0.03 23.11 -1.10
CA ALA A 173 -0.70 23.26 -2.39
C ALA A 173 -2.22 23.25 -2.26
N VAL A 174 -2.76 22.35 -1.44
CA VAL A 174 -4.21 22.29 -1.22
C VAL A 174 -4.75 23.55 -0.55
N PHE A 175 -4.02 24.12 0.39
CA PHE A 175 -4.42 25.39 1.01
C PHE A 175 -4.41 26.56 0.02
N THR A 176 -3.51 26.59 -0.95
CA THR A 176 -3.50 27.66 -1.96
C THR A 176 -4.71 27.64 -2.89
N LEU A 177 -5.41 26.49 -3.02
CA LEU A 177 -6.63 26.37 -3.81
C LEU A 177 -7.82 27.19 -3.25
N TYR A 178 -7.77 27.59 -1.99
CA TYR A 178 -8.79 28.47 -1.42
C TYR A 178 -8.77 29.89 -2.00
N PHE A 179 -7.60 30.35 -2.48
CA PHE A 179 -7.39 31.74 -2.92
C PHE A 179 -7.48 31.93 -4.45
N GLY A 180 -7.76 30.87 -5.23
CA GLY A 180 -7.76 30.92 -6.70
C GLY A 180 -9.18 31.09 -7.27
N GLU A 181 -9.32 31.98 -8.27
CA GLU A 181 -10.54 32.13 -9.09
C GLU A 181 -10.55 31.20 -10.33
N VAL A 182 -9.41 30.58 -10.65
CA VAL A 182 -9.25 29.68 -11.79
C VAL A 182 -9.73 28.27 -11.42
N ASP A 183 -10.01 27.43 -12.43
CA ASP A 183 -10.41 26.04 -12.25
C ASP A 183 -9.49 25.29 -11.28
N LYS A 184 -10.04 24.92 -10.13
CA LYS A 184 -9.30 24.33 -9.00
C LYS A 184 -8.69 22.99 -9.34
N LEU A 185 -9.35 22.20 -10.20
CA LEU A 185 -8.84 20.90 -10.63
C LEU A 185 -7.55 21.04 -11.46
N ILE A 186 -7.52 22.01 -12.39
CA ILE A 186 -6.36 22.30 -13.21
C ILE A 186 -5.20 22.81 -12.37
N ILE A 187 -5.47 23.80 -11.47
CA ILE A 187 -4.42 24.34 -10.59
C ILE A 187 -3.82 23.25 -9.72
N TYR A 188 -4.65 22.38 -9.13
CA TYR A 188 -4.18 21.30 -8.28
C TYR A 188 -3.26 20.35 -9.05
N ALA A 189 -3.63 19.94 -10.26
CA ALA A 189 -2.83 19.07 -11.10
C ALA A 189 -1.47 19.71 -11.46
N LEU A 190 -1.44 20.99 -11.82
CA LEU A 190 -0.21 21.74 -12.12
C LEU A 190 0.69 21.86 -10.88
N GLN A 191 0.12 22.16 -9.71
CA GLN A 191 0.87 22.23 -8.46
C GLN A 191 1.54 20.90 -8.11
N LEU A 192 0.87 19.77 -8.30
CA LEU A 192 1.47 18.45 -8.10
C LEU A 192 2.66 18.21 -9.02
N SER A 193 2.60 18.70 -10.27
CA SER A 193 3.71 18.64 -11.22
C SER A 193 4.91 19.46 -10.75
N VAL A 194 4.67 20.67 -10.26
CA VAL A 194 5.71 21.56 -9.71
C VAL A 194 6.33 20.92 -8.45
N ILE A 195 5.53 20.35 -7.56
CA ILE A 195 6.02 19.66 -6.35
C ILE A 195 6.89 18.47 -6.72
N ALA A 196 6.50 17.67 -7.71
CA ALA A 196 7.31 16.56 -8.19
C ALA A 196 8.67 17.04 -8.70
N LEU A 197 8.70 18.16 -9.46
CA LEU A 197 9.93 18.77 -9.92
C LEU A 197 10.81 19.26 -8.76
N ILE A 198 10.25 19.96 -7.79
CA ILE A 198 10.96 20.42 -6.59
C ILE A 198 11.57 19.22 -5.86
N THR A 199 10.77 18.19 -5.59
CA THR A 199 11.22 16.97 -4.90
C THR A 199 12.36 16.29 -5.67
N ARG A 200 12.25 16.21 -7.00
CA ARG A 200 13.32 15.70 -7.88
C ARG A 200 14.60 16.51 -7.78
N LEU A 201 14.50 17.83 -7.77
CA LEU A 201 15.67 18.71 -7.62
C LEU A 201 16.33 18.52 -6.25
N VAL A 202 15.56 18.40 -5.18
CA VAL A 202 16.07 18.12 -3.82
C VAL A 202 16.81 16.78 -3.79
N TYR A 203 16.25 15.71 -4.36
CA TYR A 203 16.93 14.42 -4.49
C TYR A 203 18.25 14.56 -5.25
N GLY A 204 18.24 15.25 -6.40
CA GLY A 204 19.42 15.48 -7.23
C GLY A 204 20.50 16.26 -6.50
N PHE A 205 20.14 17.37 -5.87
CA PHE A 205 21.07 18.19 -5.08
C PHE A 205 21.69 17.43 -3.92
N TYR A 206 20.87 16.72 -3.15
CA TYR A 206 21.35 15.90 -2.04
C TYR A 206 22.33 14.82 -2.49
N CYS A 207 21.94 14.04 -3.52
CA CYS A 207 22.77 12.96 -4.03
C CYS A 207 24.08 13.49 -4.60
N ASN A 208 24.06 14.50 -5.45
CA ASN A 208 25.27 15.08 -6.05
C ASN A 208 26.27 15.60 -4.99
N LYS A 209 25.75 16.13 -3.86
CA LYS A 209 26.60 16.65 -2.77
C LYS A 209 27.14 15.57 -1.85
N LYS A 210 26.38 14.49 -1.63
CA LYS A 210 26.66 13.50 -0.55
C LYS A 210 27.04 12.10 -1.04
N ILE A 211 26.82 11.79 -2.32
CA ILE A 211 27.04 10.46 -2.89
C ILE A 211 27.84 10.62 -4.20
N LYS A 212 29.11 10.20 -4.18
CA LYS A 212 30.07 10.48 -5.26
C LYS A 212 29.65 9.92 -6.63
N GLU A 213 29.03 8.74 -6.65
CA GLU A 213 28.58 8.06 -7.86
C GLU A 213 27.34 8.67 -8.51
N CYS A 214 26.58 9.47 -7.79
CA CYS A 214 25.38 10.12 -8.31
C CYS A 214 25.67 11.32 -9.23
N ARG A 215 26.93 11.62 -9.49
CA ARG A 215 27.31 12.57 -10.55
C ARG A 215 27.11 11.89 -11.90
N PHE A 216 26.05 12.28 -12.59
CA PHE A 216 25.72 11.75 -13.91
C PHE A 216 26.87 12.04 -14.91
N VAL A 217 27.33 10.97 -15.52
CA VAL A 217 28.25 11.01 -16.66
C VAL A 217 27.60 10.15 -17.74
N PHE A 218 27.60 10.61 -18.99
CA PHE A 218 27.00 9.84 -20.08
C PHE A 218 27.86 8.59 -20.36
N ILE A 219 27.68 7.55 -19.58
CA ILE A 219 28.32 6.24 -19.72
C ILE A 219 27.21 5.22 -19.92
N TYR A 220 27.25 4.54 -21.07
CA TYR A 220 26.37 3.43 -21.37
C TYR A 220 27.13 2.10 -21.35
N ASP A 221 26.74 1.20 -20.49
CA ASP A 221 27.29 -0.17 -20.46
C ASP A 221 26.20 -1.16 -20.87
N ARG A 222 26.40 -1.77 -22.07
CA ARG A 222 25.45 -2.72 -22.66
C ARG A 222 25.22 -3.96 -21.79
N LYS A 223 26.24 -4.42 -21.05
CA LYS A 223 26.15 -5.60 -20.19
C LYS A 223 25.29 -5.30 -18.96
N ILE A 224 25.56 -4.17 -18.30
CA ILE A 224 24.77 -3.70 -17.15
C ILE A 224 23.33 -3.43 -17.58
N PHE A 225 23.13 -2.74 -18.71
CA PHE A 225 21.81 -2.48 -19.29
C PHE A 225 21.01 -3.77 -19.47
N LYS A 226 21.58 -4.78 -20.16
CA LYS A 226 20.91 -6.06 -20.41
C LYS A 226 20.55 -6.77 -19.11
N GLN A 227 21.45 -6.80 -18.13
CA GLN A 227 21.20 -7.43 -16.83
C GLN A 227 20.10 -6.73 -16.04
N MET A 228 20.10 -5.39 -16.03
CA MET A 228 19.07 -4.60 -15.31
C MET A 228 17.68 -4.78 -15.96
N VAL A 229 17.58 -4.69 -17.27
CA VAL A 229 16.31 -4.85 -18.00
C VAL A 229 15.79 -6.28 -17.87
N GLN A 230 16.66 -7.29 -17.97
CA GLN A 230 16.25 -8.68 -17.78
C GLN A 230 15.73 -8.96 -16.37
N PHE A 231 16.40 -8.42 -15.35
CA PHE A 231 15.95 -8.55 -13.97
C PHE A 231 14.62 -7.81 -13.72
N ALA A 232 14.49 -6.59 -14.24
CA ALA A 232 13.25 -5.82 -14.15
C ALA A 232 12.09 -6.51 -14.86
N GLY A 233 12.33 -7.15 -16.02
CA GLY A 233 11.31 -7.85 -16.80
C GLY A 233 10.61 -8.97 -16.00
N TRP A 234 11.34 -9.76 -15.24
CA TRP A 234 10.74 -10.77 -14.37
C TRP A 234 9.92 -10.17 -13.22
N ASN A 235 10.37 -9.04 -12.66
CA ASN A 235 9.63 -8.34 -11.63
C ASN A 235 8.31 -7.71 -12.15
N ILE A 236 8.28 -7.27 -13.42
CA ILE A 236 7.09 -6.70 -14.04
C ILE A 236 5.93 -7.70 -14.01
N ILE A 237 6.18 -8.98 -14.33
CA ILE A 237 5.13 -10.01 -14.36
C ILE A 237 4.43 -10.14 -13.01
N GLY A 238 5.20 -10.18 -11.91
CA GLY A 238 4.62 -10.28 -10.57
C GLY A 238 3.88 -9.01 -10.10
N ALA A 239 4.41 -7.84 -10.45
CA ALA A 239 3.83 -6.56 -10.03
C ALA A 239 2.59 -6.16 -10.84
N SER A 240 2.51 -6.60 -12.11
CA SER A 240 1.39 -6.28 -13.02
C SER A 240 0.05 -6.77 -12.49
N SER A 241 0.02 -7.96 -11.88
CA SER A 241 -1.23 -8.54 -11.37
C SER A 241 -1.87 -7.67 -10.28
N GLY A 242 -1.07 -7.16 -9.34
CA GLY A 242 -1.58 -6.27 -8.29
C GLY A 242 -2.07 -4.94 -8.83
N ILE A 243 -1.29 -4.32 -9.71
CA ILE A 243 -1.63 -3.01 -10.28
C ILE A 243 -2.86 -3.10 -11.18
N LEU A 244 -2.97 -4.14 -12.00
CA LEU A 244 -4.15 -4.34 -12.86
C LEU A 244 -5.42 -4.57 -12.02
N ARG A 245 -5.31 -5.33 -10.92
CA ARG A 245 -6.40 -5.51 -9.96
C ARG A 245 -6.88 -4.18 -9.40
N ASP A 246 -5.96 -3.30 -8.99
CA ASP A 246 -6.33 -2.08 -8.27
C ASP A 246 -6.69 -0.95 -9.23
N GLN A 247 -5.84 -0.64 -10.19
CA GLN A 247 -6.03 0.48 -11.11
C GLN A 247 -6.88 0.12 -12.32
N GLY A 248 -6.77 -1.11 -12.84
CA GLY A 248 -7.62 -1.57 -13.93
C GLY A 248 -9.10 -1.55 -13.56
N VAL A 249 -9.44 -2.03 -12.37
CA VAL A 249 -10.83 -1.96 -11.86
C VAL A 249 -11.29 -0.51 -11.64
N ASN A 250 -10.40 0.41 -11.25
CA ASN A 250 -10.74 1.83 -11.12
C ASN A 250 -11.18 2.43 -12.47
N VAL A 251 -10.49 2.04 -13.55
CA VAL A 251 -10.87 2.45 -14.93
C VAL A 251 -12.21 1.84 -15.34
N LEU A 252 -12.44 0.54 -15.04
CA LEU A 252 -13.72 -0.10 -15.34
C LEU A 252 -14.90 0.61 -14.65
N LEU A 253 -14.72 1.00 -13.39
CA LEU A 253 -15.74 1.72 -12.63
C LEU A 253 -16.05 3.10 -13.23
N ASN A 254 -15.13 3.74 -13.94
CA ASN A 254 -15.43 4.96 -14.69
C ASN A 254 -16.18 4.65 -15.98
N ILE A 255 -15.75 3.66 -16.75
CA ILE A 255 -16.34 3.31 -18.04
C ILE A 255 -17.83 2.89 -17.89
N PHE A 256 -18.14 2.09 -16.85
CA PHE A 256 -19.49 1.56 -16.61
C PHE A 256 -20.30 2.37 -15.58
N GLY A 257 -19.70 3.34 -14.94
CA GLY A 257 -20.28 4.14 -13.87
C GLY A 257 -20.08 5.64 -14.08
N SER A 258 -19.60 6.32 -13.05
CA SER A 258 -19.42 7.76 -13.05
C SER A 258 -18.17 8.19 -12.24
N PRO A 259 -17.70 9.43 -12.39
CA PRO A 259 -16.63 9.98 -11.54
C PRO A 259 -16.94 9.92 -10.04
N VAL A 260 -18.21 10.00 -9.66
CA VAL A 260 -18.65 9.87 -8.26
C VAL A 260 -18.26 8.50 -7.67
N ILE A 261 -18.44 7.42 -8.45
CA ILE A 261 -18.04 6.06 -8.04
C ILE A 261 -16.53 5.97 -7.91
N ASN A 262 -15.76 6.63 -8.79
CA ASN A 262 -14.30 6.69 -8.66
C ASN A 262 -13.85 7.46 -7.41
N ALA A 263 -14.58 8.53 -7.03
CA ALA A 263 -14.35 9.23 -5.78
C ALA A 263 -14.54 8.31 -4.57
N ALA A 264 -15.65 7.57 -4.52
CA ALA A 264 -15.96 6.59 -3.49
C ALA A 264 -14.86 5.50 -3.39
N ARG A 265 -14.41 4.98 -4.55
CA ARG A 265 -13.31 4.03 -4.60
C ARG A 265 -12.01 4.63 -4.13
N GLY A 266 -11.68 5.86 -4.51
CA GLY A 266 -10.48 6.57 -4.08
C GLY A 266 -10.39 6.67 -2.55
N ILE A 267 -11.52 7.00 -1.89
CA ILE A 267 -11.64 7.04 -0.43
C ILE A 267 -11.43 5.65 0.18
N ALA A 268 -12.10 4.63 -0.36
CA ALA A 268 -11.97 3.26 0.11
C ALA A 268 -10.54 2.73 -0.04
N MET A 269 -9.83 3.08 -1.11
CA MET A 269 -8.42 2.74 -1.31
C MET A 269 -7.49 3.42 -0.31
N GLN A 270 -7.80 4.62 0.16
CA GLN A 270 -7.02 5.28 1.21
C GLN A 270 -7.17 4.55 2.55
N VAL A 271 -8.40 4.15 2.91
CA VAL A 271 -8.65 3.36 4.11
C VAL A 271 -7.91 2.01 4.02
N TYR A 272 -7.99 1.34 2.87
CA TYR A 272 -7.26 0.10 2.60
C TYR A 272 -5.74 0.28 2.77
N ALA A 273 -5.16 1.31 2.18
CA ALA A 273 -3.73 1.58 2.26
C ALA A 273 -3.27 1.87 3.70
N ALA A 274 -4.04 2.65 4.46
CA ALA A 274 -3.77 2.93 5.86
C ALA A 274 -3.78 1.64 6.70
N ALA A 275 -4.84 0.83 6.56
CA ALA A 275 -4.99 -0.43 7.27
C ALA A 275 -3.88 -1.43 6.89
N SER A 276 -3.61 -1.61 5.59
CA SER A 276 -2.55 -2.49 5.09
C SER A 276 -1.16 -2.10 5.59
N SER A 277 -0.87 -0.79 5.71
CA SER A 277 0.41 -0.30 6.23
C SER A 277 0.62 -0.70 7.68
N PHE A 278 -0.45 -0.75 8.47
CA PHE A 278 -0.40 -1.15 9.88
C PHE A 278 -0.03 -2.64 10.02
N ALA A 279 -0.74 -3.52 9.30
CA ALA A 279 -0.45 -4.95 9.29
C ALA A 279 0.93 -5.25 8.67
N GLY A 280 1.31 -4.54 7.60
CA GLY A 280 2.60 -4.66 6.93
C GLY A 280 3.78 -4.38 7.86
N SER A 281 3.64 -3.43 8.78
CA SER A 281 4.66 -3.10 9.77
C SER A 281 4.92 -4.27 10.75
N PHE A 282 3.87 -4.93 11.22
CA PHE A 282 3.98 -6.13 12.05
C PHE A 282 4.67 -7.27 11.31
N ILE A 283 4.28 -7.52 10.07
CA ILE A 283 4.85 -8.57 9.23
C ILE A 283 6.33 -8.33 8.94
N THR A 284 6.73 -7.09 8.70
CA THR A 284 8.14 -6.72 8.47
C THR A 284 9.04 -7.14 9.65
N ALA A 285 8.55 -7.06 10.89
CA ALA A 285 9.27 -7.53 12.07
C ALA A 285 9.35 -9.07 12.16
N LEU A 286 8.34 -9.78 11.62
CA LEU A 286 8.25 -11.24 11.69
C LEU A 286 9.00 -11.94 10.54
N ASN A 287 9.11 -11.30 9.38
CA ASN A 287 9.71 -11.85 8.16
C ASN A 287 11.13 -12.43 8.35
N PRO A 288 12.07 -11.75 9.04
CA PRO A 288 13.42 -12.31 9.25
C PRO A 288 13.41 -13.60 10.07
N GLN A 289 12.50 -13.72 11.05
CA GLN A 289 12.40 -14.90 11.90
C GLN A 289 11.86 -16.10 11.13
N ILE A 290 10.82 -15.91 10.30
CA ILE A 290 10.27 -16.96 9.41
C ILE A 290 11.36 -17.43 8.44
N THR A 291 12.06 -16.49 7.81
CA THR A 291 13.10 -16.83 6.82
C THR A 291 14.29 -17.55 7.48
N LYS A 292 14.75 -17.09 8.65
CA LYS A 292 15.86 -17.72 9.39
C LYS A 292 15.50 -19.13 9.86
N SER A 293 14.33 -19.33 10.46
CA SER A 293 13.87 -20.64 10.94
C SER A 293 13.71 -21.64 9.78
N PHE A 294 13.23 -21.15 8.63
CA PHE A 294 13.15 -21.97 7.42
C PHE A 294 14.55 -22.35 6.91
N ALA A 295 15.49 -21.40 6.84
CA ALA A 295 16.87 -21.62 6.40
C ALA A 295 17.66 -22.57 7.33
N SER A 296 17.40 -22.53 8.64
CA SER A 296 17.98 -23.45 9.62
C SER A 296 17.31 -24.83 9.66
N ASN A 297 16.37 -25.10 8.76
CA ASN A 297 15.57 -26.35 8.66
C ASN A 297 14.71 -26.65 9.91
N ASP A 298 14.48 -25.65 10.78
CA ASP A 298 13.52 -25.75 11.88
C ASP A 298 12.10 -25.51 11.37
N ARG A 299 11.56 -26.51 10.68
CA ARG A 299 10.25 -26.41 10.05
C ARG A 299 9.12 -26.28 11.05
N ALA A 300 9.23 -26.92 12.22
CA ALA A 300 8.20 -26.87 13.26
C ALA A 300 8.03 -25.45 13.79
N TYR A 301 9.12 -24.76 14.09
CA TYR A 301 9.12 -23.38 14.56
C TYR A 301 8.67 -22.42 13.44
N SER A 302 9.14 -22.62 12.21
CA SER A 302 8.71 -21.84 11.04
C SER A 302 7.20 -21.90 10.83
N MET A 303 6.59 -23.11 10.89
CA MET A 303 5.13 -23.28 10.78
C MET A 303 4.37 -22.62 11.93
N LYS A 304 4.89 -22.73 13.15
CA LYS A 304 4.32 -22.06 14.32
C LYS A 304 4.29 -20.54 14.12
N LEU A 305 5.40 -19.94 13.64
CA LEU A 305 5.48 -18.51 13.34
C LEU A 305 4.48 -18.09 12.24
N VAL A 306 4.31 -18.91 11.21
CA VAL A 306 3.32 -18.64 10.15
C VAL A 306 1.89 -18.66 10.68
N PHE A 307 1.53 -19.63 11.50
CA PHE A 307 0.19 -19.72 12.09
C PHE A 307 -0.09 -18.58 13.07
N GLN A 308 0.85 -18.30 13.95
CA GLN A 308 0.74 -17.18 14.89
C GLN A 308 0.67 -15.84 14.14
N GLY A 309 1.55 -15.63 13.17
CA GLY A 309 1.58 -14.40 12.40
C GLY A 309 0.30 -14.17 11.58
N ALA A 310 -0.29 -15.23 10.99
CA ALA A 310 -1.58 -15.13 10.31
C ALA A 310 -2.71 -14.70 11.26
N ARG A 311 -2.79 -15.30 12.46
CA ARG A 311 -3.79 -14.92 13.48
C ARG A 311 -3.58 -13.46 13.94
N PHE A 312 -2.36 -13.12 14.36
CA PHE A 312 -2.09 -11.79 14.88
C PHE A 312 -2.23 -10.69 13.83
N SER A 313 -1.91 -10.95 12.55
CA SER A 313 -2.19 -10.02 11.46
C SER A 313 -3.69 -9.74 11.33
N PHE A 314 -4.51 -10.79 11.37
CA PHE A 314 -5.95 -10.65 11.35
C PHE A 314 -6.49 -9.90 12.58
N TYR A 315 -5.99 -10.20 13.78
CA TYR A 315 -6.41 -9.51 15.01
C TYR A 315 -6.09 -8.02 14.97
N LEU A 316 -4.90 -7.65 14.52
CA LEU A 316 -4.53 -6.25 14.33
C LEU A 316 -5.47 -5.55 13.35
N MET A 317 -5.80 -6.23 12.25
CA MET A 317 -6.76 -5.71 11.29
C MET A 317 -8.17 -5.61 11.89
N LEU A 318 -8.61 -6.59 12.68
CA LEU A 318 -9.92 -6.58 13.32
C LEU A 318 -10.08 -5.44 14.33
N ILE A 319 -9.04 -5.17 15.14
CA ILE A 319 -9.01 -4.03 16.07
C ILE A 319 -9.26 -2.71 15.36
N LEU A 320 -8.63 -2.51 14.21
CA LEU A 320 -8.76 -1.27 13.43
C LEU A 320 -10.06 -1.22 12.62
N SER A 321 -10.44 -2.36 12.02
CA SER A 321 -11.54 -2.39 11.07
C SER A 321 -12.91 -2.48 11.73
N LEU A 322 -13.05 -3.15 12.88
CA LEU A 322 -14.36 -3.37 13.50
C LEU A 322 -15.07 -2.06 13.89
N PRO A 323 -14.43 -1.08 14.55
CA PRO A 323 -15.06 0.22 14.81
C PRO A 323 -15.51 0.94 13.54
N ILE A 324 -14.65 0.89 12.50
CA ILE A 324 -14.94 1.54 11.21
C ILE A 324 -16.09 0.82 10.50
N LEU A 325 -16.16 -0.52 10.53
CA LEU A 325 -17.23 -1.30 9.92
C LEU A 325 -18.59 -1.02 10.58
N MET A 326 -18.63 -0.86 11.91
CA MET A 326 -19.85 -0.58 12.67
C MET A 326 -20.37 0.84 12.41
N GLU A 327 -19.49 1.82 12.51
CA GLU A 327 -19.82 3.23 12.44
C GLU A 327 -19.20 3.90 11.19
N THR A 328 -19.23 3.20 10.03
CA THR A 328 -18.59 3.67 8.79
C THR A 328 -19.06 5.06 8.40
N HIS A 329 -20.38 5.32 8.48
CA HIS A 329 -20.95 6.61 8.14
C HIS A 329 -20.41 7.73 9.05
N SER A 330 -20.41 7.49 10.36
CA SER A 330 -19.92 8.47 11.35
C SER A 330 -18.43 8.75 11.18
N VAL A 331 -17.61 7.70 10.90
CA VAL A 331 -16.17 7.84 10.62
C VAL A 331 -15.94 8.66 9.37
N LEU A 332 -16.64 8.37 8.27
CA LEU A 332 -16.50 9.10 7.01
C LEU A 332 -17.00 10.54 7.14
N SER A 333 -18.09 10.78 7.85
CA SER A 333 -18.60 12.12 8.14
C SER A 333 -17.59 12.96 8.94
N LEU A 334 -16.99 12.37 9.98
CA LEU A 334 -15.96 13.04 10.78
C LEU A 334 -14.71 13.34 9.96
N TRP A 335 -14.30 12.39 9.11
CA TRP A 335 -13.09 12.54 8.31
C TRP A 335 -13.28 13.47 7.12
N LEU A 336 -14.32 13.25 6.30
CA LEU A 336 -14.47 13.92 4.99
C LEU A 336 -15.39 15.15 5.05
N GLY A 337 -16.39 15.13 5.93
CA GLY A 337 -17.48 16.13 5.96
C GLY A 337 -18.55 15.82 4.90
N VAL A 338 -18.15 15.76 3.61
CA VAL A 338 -19.02 15.32 2.51
C VAL A 338 -18.72 13.88 2.15
N ILE A 339 -19.73 13.02 2.17
CA ILE A 339 -19.58 11.59 1.87
C ILE A 339 -20.10 11.34 0.46
N PRO A 340 -19.23 10.98 -0.52
CA PRO A 340 -19.68 10.57 -1.84
C PRO A 340 -20.59 9.34 -1.76
N GLU A 341 -21.54 9.26 -2.68
CA GLU A 341 -22.42 8.11 -2.82
C GLU A 341 -21.64 6.80 -2.93
N ASN A 342 -22.16 5.71 -2.38
CA ASN A 342 -21.51 4.38 -2.30
C ASN A 342 -20.23 4.28 -1.44
N SER A 343 -19.66 5.38 -0.91
CA SER A 343 -18.41 5.35 -0.15
C SER A 343 -18.49 4.43 1.08
N VAL A 344 -19.64 4.41 1.78
CA VAL A 344 -19.85 3.57 2.97
C VAL A 344 -19.71 2.10 2.62
N THR A 345 -20.39 1.65 1.57
CA THR A 345 -20.34 0.25 1.11
C THR A 345 -18.96 -0.13 0.58
N PHE A 346 -18.34 0.76 -0.20
CA PHE A 346 -16.99 0.55 -0.72
C PHE A 346 -15.96 0.40 0.40
N VAL A 347 -15.99 1.27 1.42
CA VAL A 347 -15.08 1.19 2.57
C VAL A 347 -15.28 -0.11 3.35
N ARG A 348 -16.54 -0.51 3.61
CA ARG A 348 -16.85 -1.78 4.29
C ARG A 348 -16.31 -2.99 3.54
N LEU A 349 -16.59 -3.09 2.25
CA LEU A 349 -16.11 -4.19 1.42
C LEU A 349 -14.58 -4.22 1.32
N MET A 350 -13.95 -3.04 1.22
CA MET A 350 -12.49 -2.95 1.15
C MET A 350 -11.81 -3.35 2.46
N LEU A 351 -12.41 -3.03 3.62
CA LEU A 351 -11.92 -3.51 4.92
C LEU A 351 -12.04 -5.03 5.04
N ILE A 352 -13.13 -5.63 4.58
CA ILE A 352 -13.30 -7.09 4.54
C ILE A 352 -12.24 -7.72 3.62
N CYS A 353 -11.97 -7.10 2.47
CA CYS A 353 -10.94 -7.55 1.54
C CYS A 353 -9.55 -7.59 2.20
N VAL A 354 -9.12 -6.48 2.83
CA VAL A 354 -7.80 -6.41 3.47
C VAL A 354 -7.70 -7.32 4.70
N MET A 355 -8.77 -7.53 5.45
CA MET A 355 -8.81 -8.51 6.53
C MET A 355 -8.58 -9.93 6.00
N THR A 356 -9.21 -10.29 4.88
CA THR A 356 -9.01 -11.59 4.21
C THR A 356 -7.57 -11.75 3.72
N GLU A 357 -7.00 -10.71 3.11
CA GLU A 357 -5.61 -10.71 2.63
C GLU A 357 -4.59 -10.84 3.76
N SER A 358 -4.87 -10.22 4.93
CA SER A 358 -3.95 -10.21 6.07
C SER A 358 -3.61 -11.60 6.60
N ILE A 359 -4.52 -12.57 6.47
CA ILE A 359 -4.32 -13.97 6.83
C ILE A 359 -3.18 -14.59 6.00
N SER A 360 -2.98 -14.10 4.76
CA SER A 360 -1.99 -14.62 3.83
C SER A 360 -0.59 -14.03 3.99
N PHE A 361 -0.37 -12.94 4.71
CA PHE A 361 0.89 -12.21 4.72
C PHE A 361 2.10 -13.08 5.13
N THR A 362 1.97 -13.85 6.20
CA THR A 362 3.05 -14.75 6.64
C THR A 362 3.27 -15.95 5.71
N MET A 363 2.22 -16.40 5.04
CA MET A 363 2.34 -17.45 4.01
C MET A 363 3.13 -16.97 2.81
N VAL A 364 2.92 -15.71 2.38
CA VAL A 364 3.73 -15.07 1.32
C VAL A 364 5.19 -15.05 1.72
N THR A 365 5.50 -14.67 2.97
CA THR A 365 6.88 -14.68 3.48
C THR A 365 7.51 -16.06 3.41
N LEU A 366 6.79 -17.11 3.86
CA LEU A 366 7.29 -18.48 3.79
C LEU A 366 7.49 -18.95 2.34
N MET A 367 6.56 -18.59 1.42
CA MET A 367 6.74 -18.86 -0.01
C MET A 367 8.02 -18.26 -0.56
N LEU A 368 8.28 -16.98 -0.25
CA LEU A 368 9.49 -16.27 -0.68
C LEU A 368 10.75 -16.89 -0.08
N ALA A 369 10.70 -17.36 1.17
CA ALA A 369 11.82 -18.04 1.83
C ALA A 369 12.22 -19.35 1.13
N THR A 370 11.28 -20.07 0.47
CA THR A 370 11.59 -21.30 -0.28
C THR A 370 12.47 -21.07 -1.52
N GLY A 371 12.53 -19.82 -2.03
CA GLY A 371 13.22 -19.47 -3.27
C GLY A 371 12.54 -19.97 -4.56
N LYS A 372 11.55 -20.86 -4.48
CA LYS A 372 10.82 -21.43 -5.63
C LYS A 372 9.57 -20.61 -5.97
N ILE A 373 9.76 -19.35 -6.35
CA ILE A 373 8.67 -18.36 -6.49
C ILE A 373 7.98 -18.38 -7.85
N ARG A 374 8.55 -19.00 -8.89
CA ARG A 374 8.00 -18.97 -10.26
C ARG A 374 6.55 -19.44 -10.33
N ASN A 375 6.28 -20.64 -9.86
CA ASN A 375 4.94 -21.22 -9.90
C ASN A 375 3.96 -20.44 -9.01
N TYR A 376 4.45 -19.93 -7.89
CA TYR A 376 3.67 -19.06 -7.02
C TYR A 376 3.21 -17.79 -7.75
N GLN A 377 4.11 -17.08 -8.42
CA GLN A 377 3.77 -15.88 -9.16
C GLN A 377 2.81 -16.15 -10.32
N ILE A 378 2.98 -17.25 -11.05
CA ILE A 378 2.10 -17.59 -12.16
C ILE A 378 0.70 -17.97 -11.65
N ILE A 379 0.59 -18.84 -10.66
CA ILE A 379 -0.70 -19.37 -10.20
C ILE A 379 -1.46 -18.31 -9.40
N VAL A 380 -0.84 -17.76 -8.38
CA VAL A 380 -1.52 -16.80 -7.50
C VAL A 380 -1.62 -15.43 -8.16
N GLY A 381 -0.59 -14.97 -8.87
CA GLY A 381 -0.64 -13.75 -9.66
C GLY A 381 -1.67 -13.83 -10.78
N GLY A 382 -1.74 -14.96 -11.49
CA GLY A 382 -2.77 -15.24 -12.50
C GLY A 382 -4.19 -15.20 -11.90
N CYS A 383 -4.38 -15.82 -10.73
CA CYS A 383 -5.66 -15.76 -10.01
C CYS A 383 -6.05 -14.32 -9.65
N GLN A 384 -5.10 -13.50 -9.18
CA GLN A 384 -5.35 -12.08 -8.90
C GLN A 384 -5.70 -11.27 -10.15
N MET A 385 -5.09 -11.59 -11.30
CA MET A 385 -5.42 -10.94 -12.58
C MET A 385 -6.86 -11.19 -13.02
N LEU A 386 -7.48 -12.28 -12.62
CA LEU A 386 -8.89 -12.59 -12.94
C LEU A 386 -9.86 -11.55 -12.38
N ASN A 387 -9.46 -10.74 -11.40
CA ASN A 387 -10.32 -9.68 -10.88
C ASN A 387 -10.75 -8.71 -11.99
N PHE A 388 -9.84 -8.31 -12.86
CA PHE A 388 -10.13 -7.36 -13.94
C PHE A 388 -11.17 -7.92 -14.95
N PRO A 389 -10.98 -9.08 -15.61
CA PRO A 389 -11.94 -9.61 -16.56
C PRO A 389 -13.28 -10.00 -15.92
N LEU A 390 -13.28 -10.54 -14.69
CA LEU A 390 -14.53 -10.87 -13.99
C LEU A 390 -15.32 -9.62 -13.63
N SER A 391 -14.66 -8.56 -13.15
CA SER A 391 -15.28 -7.27 -12.90
C SER A 391 -15.84 -6.65 -14.18
N TYR A 392 -15.11 -6.73 -15.30
CA TYR A 392 -15.60 -6.26 -16.60
C TYR A 392 -16.87 -6.98 -17.02
N ILE A 393 -16.89 -8.33 -16.93
CA ILE A 393 -18.08 -9.13 -17.31
C ILE A 393 -19.27 -8.78 -16.41
N ALA A 394 -19.06 -8.70 -15.10
CA ALA A 394 -20.12 -8.39 -14.15
C ALA A 394 -20.72 -7.00 -14.39
N LEU A 395 -19.89 -5.97 -14.58
CA LEU A 395 -20.36 -4.62 -14.90
C LEU A 395 -21.07 -4.55 -16.25
N LYS A 396 -20.59 -5.28 -17.26
CA LYS A 396 -21.25 -5.39 -18.58
C LYS A 396 -22.62 -6.06 -18.51
N LEU A 397 -22.81 -6.99 -17.55
CA LEU A 397 -24.10 -7.63 -17.28
C LEU A 397 -25.07 -6.75 -16.47
N GLY A 398 -24.67 -5.53 -16.09
CA GLY A 398 -25.50 -4.58 -15.37
C GLY A 398 -25.50 -4.74 -13.85
N TYR A 399 -24.56 -5.50 -13.27
CA TYR A 399 -24.42 -5.58 -11.82
C TYR A 399 -23.91 -4.24 -11.24
N PRO A 400 -24.29 -3.90 -10.00
CA PRO A 400 -23.87 -2.65 -9.37
C PRO A 400 -22.36 -2.59 -9.14
N PRO A 401 -21.77 -1.39 -9.01
CA PRO A 401 -20.32 -1.18 -8.90
C PRO A 401 -19.64 -1.95 -7.76
N GLU A 402 -20.36 -2.21 -6.68
CA GLU A 402 -19.90 -2.95 -5.49
C GLU A 402 -19.48 -4.39 -5.82
N VAL A 403 -20.01 -4.97 -6.90
CA VAL A 403 -19.68 -6.32 -7.35
C VAL A 403 -18.18 -6.49 -7.58
N THR A 404 -17.48 -5.43 -8.01
CA THR A 404 -16.04 -5.48 -8.25
C THR A 404 -15.23 -5.76 -6.98
N LEU A 405 -15.70 -5.27 -5.83
CA LEU A 405 -15.09 -5.51 -4.52
C LEU A 405 -15.49 -6.88 -3.96
N ILE A 406 -16.71 -7.34 -4.22
CA ILE A 406 -17.13 -8.71 -3.87
C ILE A 406 -16.27 -9.72 -4.62
N ILE A 407 -16.05 -9.51 -5.92
CA ILE A 407 -15.12 -10.32 -6.73
C ILE A 407 -13.71 -10.29 -6.13
N ALA A 408 -13.22 -9.13 -5.72
CA ALA A 408 -11.90 -9.00 -5.10
C ALA A 408 -11.78 -9.83 -3.80
N ILE A 409 -12.82 -9.84 -2.96
CA ILE A 409 -12.88 -10.63 -1.72
C ILE A 409 -12.86 -12.14 -2.04
N VAL A 410 -13.67 -12.58 -3.01
CA VAL A 410 -13.71 -13.98 -3.45
C VAL A 410 -12.33 -14.42 -3.99
N ILE A 411 -11.71 -13.59 -4.83
CA ILE A 411 -10.37 -13.86 -5.36
C ILE A 411 -9.31 -13.88 -4.25
N ALA A 412 -9.38 -12.96 -3.28
CA ALA A 412 -8.46 -12.96 -2.13
C ALA A 412 -8.57 -14.27 -1.35
N PHE A 413 -9.79 -14.78 -1.15
CA PHE A 413 -10.03 -16.07 -0.53
C PHE A 413 -9.52 -17.25 -1.38
N CYS A 414 -9.76 -17.25 -2.69
CA CYS A 414 -9.19 -18.24 -3.61
C CYS A 414 -7.65 -18.23 -3.56
N CYS A 415 -7.04 -17.07 -3.59
CA CYS A 415 -5.58 -16.92 -3.45
C CYS A 415 -5.05 -17.48 -2.13
N LEU A 416 -5.79 -17.30 -1.04
CA LEU A 416 -5.47 -17.89 0.26
C LEU A 416 -5.45 -19.41 0.21
N LEU A 417 -6.48 -20.03 -0.38
CA LEU A 417 -6.55 -21.49 -0.56
C LEU A 417 -5.45 -22.01 -1.46
N LEU A 418 -5.15 -21.32 -2.57
CA LEU A 418 -4.05 -21.67 -3.46
C LEU A 418 -2.70 -21.62 -2.74
N ARG A 419 -2.45 -20.60 -1.91
CA ARG A 419 -1.23 -20.51 -1.10
C ARG A 419 -1.13 -21.67 -0.10
N LEU A 420 -2.22 -22.03 0.56
CA LEU A 420 -2.25 -23.18 1.48
C LEU A 420 -1.91 -24.47 0.75
N TYR A 421 -2.54 -24.72 -0.40
CA TYR A 421 -2.26 -25.91 -1.24
C TYR A 421 -0.79 -25.95 -1.68
N MET A 422 -0.26 -24.85 -2.18
CA MET A 422 1.13 -24.78 -2.62
C MET A 422 2.12 -24.99 -1.46
N LEU A 423 1.88 -24.38 -0.29
CA LEU A 423 2.72 -24.58 0.88
C LEU A 423 2.64 -26.00 1.44
N HIS A 424 1.47 -26.64 1.35
CA HIS A 424 1.35 -28.07 1.66
C HIS A 424 2.32 -28.90 0.80
N ASN A 425 2.30 -28.69 -0.51
CA ASN A 425 3.14 -29.46 -1.44
C ASN A 425 4.64 -29.09 -1.37
N MET A 426 4.97 -27.85 -1.04
CA MET A 426 6.38 -27.38 -1.04
C MET A 426 7.12 -27.65 0.26
N VAL A 427 6.44 -27.48 1.39
CA VAL A 427 7.06 -27.48 2.72
C VAL A 427 6.36 -28.39 3.73
N GLY A 428 5.28 -29.09 3.33
CA GLY A 428 4.54 -30.00 4.20
C GLY A 428 3.64 -29.29 5.21
N LEU A 429 3.19 -28.06 4.94
CA LEU A 429 2.27 -27.33 5.82
C LEU A 429 0.96 -28.11 5.96
N SER A 430 0.56 -28.42 7.20
CA SER A 430 -0.71 -29.13 7.46
C SER A 430 -1.90 -28.20 7.27
N VAL A 431 -2.68 -28.43 6.21
CA VAL A 431 -3.90 -27.64 5.90
C VAL A 431 -4.93 -27.79 7.01
N ILE A 432 -5.11 -28.98 7.55
CA ILE A 432 -6.07 -29.27 8.64
C ILE A 432 -5.67 -28.49 9.90
N SER A 433 -4.37 -28.51 10.24
CA SER A 433 -3.87 -27.77 11.40
C SER A 433 -4.02 -26.25 11.21
N PHE A 434 -3.81 -25.75 9.98
CA PHE A 434 -4.04 -24.33 9.67
C PHE A 434 -5.52 -23.97 9.81
N PHE A 435 -6.42 -24.80 9.29
CA PHE A 435 -7.86 -24.58 9.41
C PHE A 435 -8.29 -24.53 10.88
N ARG A 436 -7.88 -25.52 11.67
CA ARG A 436 -8.23 -25.60 13.10
C ARG A 436 -7.64 -24.46 13.94
N ASN A 437 -6.34 -24.17 13.74
CA ASN A 437 -5.61 -23.24 14.61
C ASN A 437 -5.69 -21.79 14.15
N VAL A 438 -6.03 -21.53 12.87
CA VAL A 438 -6.11 -20.18 12.32
C VAL A 438 -7.55 -19.83 11.98
N PHE A 439 -8.21 -20.55 11.05
CA PHE A 439 -9.55 -20.18 10.60
C PHE A 439 -10.61 -20.25 11.69
N LEU A 440 -10.73 -21.36 12.40
CA LEU A 440 -11.72 -21.50 13.48
C LEU A 440 -11.46 -20.49 14.60
N ASN A 441 -10.18 -20.25 14.91
CA ASN A 441 -9.83 -19.30 15.95
C ASN A 441 -10.16 -17.85 15.53
N ILE A 442 -9.81 -17.43 14.32
CA ILE A 442 -10.13 -16.12 13.76
C ILE A 442 -11.65 -15.92 13.69
N PHE A 443 -12.38 -16.93 13.23
CA PHE A 443 -13.84 -16.90 13.14
C PHE A 443 -14.48 -16.71 14.52
N SER A 444 -14.05 -17.49 15.51
CA SER A 444 -14.55 -17.36 16.89
C SER A 444 -14.26 -15.96 17.46
N VAL A 445 -13.03 -15.46 17.33
CA VAL A 445 -12.68 -14.12 17.79
C VAL A 445 -13.51 -13.05 17.05
N GLY A 446 -13.70 -13.19 15.74
CA GLY A 446 -14.53 -12.28 14.95
C GLY A 446 -15.98 -12.23 15.44
N VAL A 447 -16.60 -13.39 15.64
CA VAL A 447 -17.99 -13.50 16.14
C VAL A 447 -18.13 -12.86 17.53
N PHE A 448 -17.29 -13.25 18.48
CA PHE A 448 -17.36 -12.70 19.84
C PHE A 448 -17.07 -11.20 19.91
N SER A 449 -16.16 -10.70 19.07
CA SER A 449 -15.87 -9.27 18.98
C SER A 449 -17.04 -8.46 18.40
N PHE A 450 -17.79 -9.06 17.47
CA PHE A 450 -18.89 -8.42 16.75
C PHE A 450 -20.19 -8.38 17.54
N LEU A 451 -20.51 -9.44 18.30
CA LEU A 451 -21.84 -9.63 18.92
C LEU A 451 -22.24 -8.45 19.81
N LEU A 452 -21.40 -8.08 20.78
CA LEU A 452 -21.74 -7.04 21.76
C LEU A 452 -21.93 -5.65 21.09
N PRO A 453 -20.99 -5.16 20.24
CA PRO A 453 -21.19 -3.90 19.53
C PRO A 453 -22.45 -3.91 18.64
N PHE A 454 -22.74 -5.03 17.98
CA PHE A 454 -23.89 -5.16 17.08
C PHE A 454 -25.23 -5.01 17.84
N PHE A 455 -25.37 -5.66 18.99
CA PHE A 455 -26.58 -5.52 19.82
C PHE A 455 -26.77 -4.09 20.31
N LEU A 456 -25.69 -3.44 20.76
CA LEU A 456 -25.75 -2.06 21.23
C LEU A 456 -26.09 -1.08 20.12
N LEU A 457 -25.59 -1.33 18.92
CA LEU A 457 -25.89 -0.50 17.74
C LEU A 457 -27.39 -0.52 17.40
N GLN A 458 -28.10 -1.62 17.65
CA GLN A 458 -29.54 -1.71 17.41
C GLN A 458 -30.41 -1.00 18.48
N ILE A 459 -29.88 -0.87 19.70
CA ILE A 459 -30.61 -0.27 20.82
C ILE A 459 -30.39 1.26 20.84
N MET A 460 -29.22 1.73 20.42
CA MET A 460 -28.84 3.14 20.49
C MET A 460 -29.22 3.88 19.19
N GLY A 461 -29.98 4.97 19.31
CA GLY A 461 -30.27 5.89 18.19
C GLY A 461 -29.01 6.59 17.66
N ASP A 462 -29.11 7.10 16.41
CA ASP A 462 -28.01 7.80 15.77
C ASP A 462 -27.60 9.08 16.52
N SER A 463 -26.37 9.09 17.04
CA SER A 463 -25.79 10.22 17.77
C SER A 463 -24.27 10.16 17.82
N TRP A 464 -23.61 11.29 18.00
CA TRP A 464 -22.17 11.32 18.27
C TRP A 464 -21.76 10.58 19.54
N GLY A 465 -22.66 10.56 20.54
CA GLY A 465 -22.44 9.73 21.75
C GLY A 465 -22.38 8.24 21.44
N ARG A 466 -23.32 7.74 20.60
CA ARG A 466 -23.29 6.36 20.11
C ARG A 466 -21.96 6.03 19.43
N PHE A 467 -21.48 6.90 18.53
CA PHE A 467 -20.22 6.67 17.81
C PHE A 467 -19.03 6.42 18.76
N TRP A 468 -18.86 7.25 19.79
CA TRP A 468 -17.76 7.07 20.73
C TRP A 468 -17.94 5.82 21.61
N ILE A 469 -19.14 5.56 22.08
CA ILE A 469 -19.45 4.38 22.90
C ILE A 469 -19.24 3.10 22.11
N ILE A 470 -19.80 2.99 20.90
CA ILE A 470 -19.66 1.82 20.05
C ILE A 470 -18.18 1.61 19.65
N SER A 471 -17.46 2.66 19.27
CA SER A 471 -16.03 2.57 18.95
C SER A 471 -15.22 2.04 20.13
N PHE A 472 -15.45 2.55 21.33
CA PHE A 472 -14.78 2.08 22.54
C PHE A 472 -15.12 0.63 22.86
N ILE A 473 -16.40 0.26 22.77
CA ILE A 473 -16.85 -1.12 23.01
C ILE A 473 -16.31 -2.09 21.95
N CYS A 474 -16.23 -1.69 20.69
CA CYS A 474 -15.57 -2.48 19.65
C CYS A 474 -14.11 -2.79 20.02
N LEU A 475 -13.36 -1.78 20.46
CA LEU A 475 -11.97 -1.97 20.88
C LEU A 475 -11.88 -2.90 22.09
N LEU A 476 -12.69 -2.66 23.11
CA LEU A 476 -12.69 -3.47 24.33
C LEU A 476 -13.11 -4.92 24.06
N SER A 477 -14.22 -5.13 23.33
CA SER A 477 -14.73 -6.44 22.94
C SER A 477 -13.72 -7.22 22.11
N THR A 478 -13.04 -6.56 21.15
CA THR A 478 -12.02 -7.19 20.33
C THR A 478 -10.80 -7.58 21.16
N LEU A 479 -10.31 -6.71 22.03
CA LEU A 479 -9.17 -7.02 22.90
C LEU A 479 -9.49 -8.16 23.87
N CYS A 480 -10.68 -8.16 24.48
CA CYS A 480 -11.14 -9.25 25.33
C CYS A 480 -11.27 -10.57 24.55
N SER A 481 -11.89 -10.55 23.37
CA SER A 481 -12.03 -11.74 22.52
C SER A 481 -10.69 -12.31 22.08
N ILE A 482 -9.73 -11.45 21.71
CA ILE A 482 -8.36 -11.87 21.37
C ILE A 482 -7.70 -12.52 22.58
N PHE A 483 -7.80 -11.90 23.77
CA PHE A 483 -7.13 -12.40 24.96
C PHE A 483 -7.75 -13.72 25.44
N PHE A 484 -9.09 -13.81 25.55
CA PHE A 484 -9.77 -14.98 26.12
C PHE A 484 -10.01 -16.11 25.12
N VAL A 485 -10.22 -15.83 23.84
CA VAL A 485 -10.54 -16.81 22.80
C VAL A 485 -9.37 -17.02 21.85
N GLY A 486 -8.75 -15.91 21.40
CA GLY A 486 -7.72 -15.92 20.37
C GLY A 486 -6.36 -16.43 20.81
N CYS A 487 -5.93 -16.09 22.02
CA CYS A 487 -4.60 -16.41 22.54
C CYS A 487 -4.56 -17.79 23.23
N SER A 488 -3.51 -18.56 22.94
CA SER A 488 -3.15 -19.76 23.68
C SER A 488 -2.71 -19.43 25.12
N GLN A 489 -2.69 -20.42 26.02
CA GLN A 489 -2.27 -20.21 27.41
C GLN A 489 -0.85 -19.58 27.50
N ASN A 490 0.10 -20.06 26.70
CA ASN A 490 1.46 -19.53 26.70
C ASN A 490 1.51 -18.07 26.19
N GLU A 491 0.69 -17.73 25.19
CA GLU A 491 0.60 -16.36 24.68
C GLU A 491 -0.01 -15.41 25.72
N ARG A 492 -1.03 -15.86 26.48
CA ARG A 492 -1.63 -15.09 27.59
C ARG A 492 -0.63 -14.81 28.70
N ILE A 493 0.12 -15.85 29.14
CA ILE A 493 1.15 -15.71 30.18
C ILE A 493 2.20 -14.69 29.72
N PHE A 494 2.69 -14.80 28.48
CA PHE A 494 3.64 -13.86 27.92
C PHE A 494 3.13 -12.41 27.91
N ILE A 495 1.87 -12.20 27.52
CA ILE A 495 1.24 -10.87 27.53
C ILE A 495 1.16 -10.32 28.97
N LEU A 496 0.72 -11.13 29.94
CA LEU A 496 0.60 -10.73 31.33
C LEU A 496 1.96 -10.36 31.94
N GLU A 497 2.98 -11.16 31.71
CA GLU A 497 4.34 -10.86 32.18
C GLU A 497 4.90 -9.53 31.60
N LYS A 498 4.61 -9.26 30.32
CA LYS A 498 5.03 -7.99 29.70
C LYS A 498 4.28 -6.80 30.29
N VAL A 499 2.98 -6.93 30.51
CA VAL A 499 2.15 -5.89 31.15
C VAL A 499 2.62 -5.63 32.58
N GLN A 500 2.93 -6.67 33.37
CA GLN A 500 3.46 -6.52 34.71
C GLN A 500 4.82 -5.82 34.73
N LYS A 501 5.75 -6.21 33.83
CA LYS A 501 7.06 -5.54 33.70
C LYS A 501 6.92 -4.07 33.27
N PHE A 502 5.94 -3.76 32.43
CA PHE A 502 5.68 -2.37 32.00
C PHE A 502 5.09 -1.55 33.14
N LYS A 503 4.13 -2.10 33.91
CA LYS A 503 3.62 -1.46 35.14
C LYS A 503 4.74 -1.21 36.14
N PHE A 504 5.59 -2.20 36.40
CA PHE A 504 6.71 -2.06 37.32
C PHE A 504 7.67 -0.94 36.89
N LYS A 505 7.94 -0.83 35.59
CA LYS A 505 8.82 0.22 35.04
C LYS A 505 8.24 1.63 35.12
N ILE A 506 6.92 1.79 35.02
CA ILE A 506 6.24 3.09 35.15
C ILE A 506 6.13 3.50 36.62
N PHE A 507 5.78 2.57 37.51
CA PHE A 507 5.50 2.90 38.92
C PHE A 507 6.75 2.89 39.81
N PHE A 508 7.85 2.29 39.38
CA PHE A 508 9.08 2.17 40.19
C PHE A 508 10.32 2.88 39.59
N ASN A 509 10.17 3.65 38.52
CA ASN A 509 11.27 4.43 37.93
C ASN A 509 11.16 5.96 38.18
N GLU A 510 10.37 6.36 39.22
CA GLU A 510 10.33 7.77 39.67
C GLU A 510 11.44 8.10 40.70
N ASP A 511 12.34 7.15 41.05
CA ASP A 511 13.49 7.40 41.93
C ASP A 511 14.81 7.06 41.23
N LYS A 512 15.18 7.83 40.17
CA LYS A 512 16.59 8.05 39.79
C LYS A 512 16.73 9.28 38.89
#